data_d3eb287859cbf74ac2fcfb469b0ee0ae
#
_entry.id   d3eb287859cbf74ac2fcfb469b0ee0ae
#
_cell.length_a   1.000
_cell.length_b   1.000
_cell.length_c   1.000
_cell.angle_alpha   90.00
_cell.angle_beta   90.00
_cell.angle_gamma   90.00
#
_symmetry.space_group_name_H-M   'P 1'
#
loop_
_entity.id
_entity.type
_entity.pdbx_description
1 polymer ?
#
loop_
_entity_poly.entity_id
_entity_poly.type
_entity_poly.pdbx_seq_one_letter_code
_entity_poly.pdbx_strand_id
1 'polypeptide(L)'
;PLVQWAWRKMARQNQKSVLTIIGSTSSVKARADEAVYVATKHAQAGLARSLGMQADEQKLPVKVALFLPGAMKTPFWNGRELPADYMFFNDPAKIAMHIINAIENQQQPYLEWPLPKGTLV
;
A
#
# COMPACT_ATOMS: atom_id res chain seq x y z
N PRO A 1 13.35 5.15 9.22
CA PRO A 1 13.07 6.23 10.18
C PRO A 1 11.58 6.40 10.47
N LEU A 2 10.73 6.94 9.56
CA LEU A 2 9.32 7.23 9.88
C LEU A 2 8.51 5.97 10.22
N VAL A 3 8.54 4.95 9.37
CA VAL A 3 7.81 3.69 9.59
C VAL A 3 8.28 3.02 10.87
N GLN A 4 9.58 2.98 11.12
CA GLN A 4 10.14 2.39 12.34
C GLN A 4 9.72 3.13 13.61
N TRP A 5 9.68 4.46 13.56
CA TRP A 5 9.18 5.30 14.66
C TRP A 5 7.69 5.04 14.91
N ALA A 6 6.86 5.09 13.86
CA ALA A 6 5.43 4.83 13.96
C ALA A 6 5.16 3.43 14.52
N TRP A 7 5.85 2.41 14.00
CA TRP A 7 5.74 1.03 14.47
C TRP A 7 6.01 0.91 15.97
N ARG A 8 7.16 1.45 16.44
CA ARG A 8 7.51 1.38 17.86
C ARG A 8 6.48 2.06 18.76
N LYS A 9 5.90 3.17 18.31
CA LYS A 9 4.86 3.89 19.04
C LYS A 9 3.56 3.09 19.08
N MET A 10 3.11 2.59 17.93
CA MET A 10 1.85 1.86 17.78
C MET A 10 1.90 0.49 18.49
N ALA A 11 3.03 -0.20 18.47
CA ALA A 11 3.21 -1.48 19.14
C ALA A 11 3.19 -1.40 20.68
N ARG A 12 3.48 -0.21 21.25
CA ARG A 12 3.56 0.02 22.71
C ARG A 12 2.32 0.68 23.30
N GLN A 13 1.44 1.23 22.46
CA GLN A 13 0.22 1.87 22.94
C GLN A 13 -0.88 0.83 23.24
N ASN A 14 -1.81 1.17 24.14
CA ASN A 14 -2.96 0.31 24.44
C ASN A 14 -4.12 0.46 23.45
N GLN A 15 -3.99 1.34 22.48
CA GLN A 15 -5.00 1.64 21.47
C GLN A 15 -4.81 0.76 20.23
N LYS A 16 -5.89 0.15 19.75
CA LYS A 16 -5.88 -0.54 18.45
C LYS A 16 -5.60 0.46 17.33
N SER A 17 -4.71 0.10 16.43
CA SER A 17 -4.28 0.95 15.32
C SER A 17 -3.98 0.15 14.06
N VAL A 18 -3.92 0.81 12.91
CA VAL A 18 -3.52 0.20 11.64
C VAL A 18 -2.38 0.99 11.04
N LEU A 19 -1.25 0.34 10.83
CA LEU A 19 -0.14 0.88 10.04
C LEU A 19 -0.39 0.57 8.56
N THR A 20 -0.73 1.60 7.79
CA THR A 20 -1.02 1.44 6.37
C THR A 20 0.18 1.83 5.51
N ILE A 21 0.57 0.95 4.60
CA ILE A 21 1.65 1.15 3.63
C ILE A 21 1.03 1.13 2.23
N ILE A 22 1.26 2.21 1.48
CA ILE A 22 0.84 2.32 0.09
C ILE A 22 2.01 1.93 -0.81
N GLY A 23 1.98 0.69 -1.27
CA GLY A 23 2.94 0.15 -2.22
C GLY A 23 2.59 0.50 -3.67
N SER A 24 2.70 -0.48 -4.54
CA SER A 24 2.36 -0.43 -5.97
C SER A 24 2.21 -1.86 -6.50
N THR A 25 1.59 -2.03 -7.66
CA THR A 25 1.70 -3.29 -8.41
C THR A 25 3.16 -3.63 -8.73
N SER A 26 4.06 -2.64 -8.79
CA SER A 26 5.51 -2.81 -8.89
C SER A 26 6.18 -3.35 -7.62
N SER A 27 5.43 -3.50 -6.52
CA SER A 27 5.91 -4.18 -5.30
C SER A 27 5.99 -5.70 -5.44
N VAL A 28 5.39 -6.25 -6.49
CA VAL A 28 5.31 -7.71 -6.75
C VAL A 28 5.60 -8.07 -8.21
N LYS A 29 5.91 -7.09 -9.05
CA LYS A 29 6.22 -7.29 -10.48
C LYS A 29 7.45 -6.48 -10.88
N ALA A 30 8.31 -7.10 -11.68
CA ALA A 30 9.40 -6.37 -12.35
C ALA A 30 8.85 -5.49 -13.48
N ARG A 31 9.56 -4.39 -13.77
CA ARG A 31 9.31 -3.51 -14.91
C ARG A 31 10.63 -3.12 -15.55
N ALA A 32 10.68 -3.13 -16.86
CA ALA A 32 11.81 -2.59 -17.60
C ALA A 32 11.97 -1.09 -17.28
N ASP A 33 13.20 -0.62 -17.30
CA ASP A 33 13.59 0.80 -17.12
C ASP A 33 13.18 1.45 -15.78
N GLU A 34 12.64 0.67 -14.82
CA GLU A 34 12.21 1.16 -13.52
C GLU A 34 12.92 0.43 -12.35
N ALA A 35 14.13 -0.06 -12.53
CA ALA A 35 14.80 -0.96 -11.57
C ALA A 35 14.86 -0.41 -10.14
N VAL A 36 15.24 0.85 -9.96
CA VAL A 36 15.34 1.49 -8.63
C VAL A 36 13.95 1.64 -7.99
N TYR A 37 12.95 2.09 -8.76
CA TYR A 37 11.57 2.19 -8.29
C TYR A 37 11.02 0.82 -7.88
N VAL A 38 11.19 -0.19 -8.72
CA VAL A 38 10.78 -1.57 -8.44
C VAL A 38 11.44 -2.09 -7.17
N ALA A 39 12.76 -1.90 -7.01
CA ALA A 39 13.48 -2.31 -5.81
C ALA A 39 12.93 -1.65 -4.55
N THR A 40 12.66 -0.34 -4.57
CA THR A 40 12.10 0.38 -3.43
C THR A 40 10.69 -0.10 -3.09
N LYS A 41 9.86 -0.38 -4.09
CA LYS A 41 8.50 -0.89 -3.89
C LYS A 41 8.48 -2.33 -3.38
N HIS A 42 9.39 -3.19 -3.82
CA HIS A 42 9.57 -4.53 -3.24
C HIS A 42 10.02 -4.46 -1.77
N ALA A 43 10.95 -3.55 -1.44
CA ALA A 43 11.37 -3.33 -0.06
C ALA A 43 10.21 -2.91 0.85
N GLN A 44 9.31 -2.02 0.39
CA GLN A 44 8.11 -1.64 1.13
C GLN A 44 7.18 -2.82 1.38
N ALA A 45 6.99 -3.70 0.39
CA ALA A 45 6.16 -4.90 0.56
C ALA A 45 6.79 -5.89 1.55
N GLY A 46 8.10 -6.14 1.44
CA GLY A 46 8.83 -6.98 2.38
C GLY A 46 8.72 -6.47 3.81
N LEU A 47 8.89 -5.15 4.02
CA LEU A 47 8.72 -4.51 5.32
C LEU A 47 7.30 -4.71 5.88
N ALA A 48 6.26 -4.45 5.08
CA ALA A 48 4.86 -4.60 5.50
C ALA A 48 4.55 -6.04 5.93
N ARG A 49 4.98 -7.01 5.15
CA ARG A 49 4.79 -8.45 5.43
C ARG A 49 5.47 -8.86 6.74
N SER A 50 6.73 -8.45 6.93
CA SER A 50 7.47 -8.76 8.17
C SER A 50 6.82 -8.12 9.40
N LEU A 51 6.38 -6.86 9.31
CA LEU A 51 5.69 -6.20 10.42
C LEU A 51 4.32 -6.84 10.71
N GLY A 52 3.61 -7.29 9.67
CA GLY A 52 2.35 -8.01 9.83
C GLY A 52 2.52 -9.36 10.55
N MET A 53 3.55 -10.12 10.19
CA MET A 53 3.92 -11.35 10.90
C MET A 53 4.27 -11.07 12.36
N GLN A 54 5.10 -10.07 12.62
CA GLN A 54 5.48 -9.68 13.99
C GLN A 54 4.25 -9.25 14.82
N ALA A 55 3.32 -8.49 14.22
CA ALA A 55 2.07 -8.09 14.90
C ALA A 55 1.26 -9.31 15.34
N ASP A 56 1.15 -10.32 14.48
CA ASP A 56 0.41 -11.55 14.78
C ASP A 56 1.11 -12.42 15.83
N GLU A 57 2.39 -12.70 15.64
CA GLU A 57 3.17 -13.55 16.55
C GLU A 57 3.22 -12.99 17.98
N GLN A 58 3.41 -11.67 18.11
CA GLN A 58 3.53 -10.97 19.39
C GLN A 58 2.19 -10.45 19.93
N LYS A 59 1.07 -10.69 19.22
CA LYS A 59 -0.28 -10.22 19.60
C LYS A 59 -0.32 -8.71 19.90
N LEU A 60 0.33 -7.92 19.05
CA LEU A 60 0.43 -6.48 19.23
C LEU A 60 -0.91 -5.78 18.95
N PRO A 61 -1.15 -4.59 19.55
CA PRO A 61 -2.37 -3.81 19.31
C PRO A 61 -2.36 -3.05 17.97
N VAL A 62 -1.42 -3.36 17.09
CA VAL A 62 -1.28 -2.76 15.76
C VAL A 62 -1.54 -3.82 14.68
N LYS A 63 -2.36 -3.49 13.71
CA LYS A 63 -2.53 -4.24 12.47
C LYS A 63 -1.70 -3.59 11.37
N VAL A 64 -1.38 -4.33 10.33
CA VAL A 64 -0.66 -3.82 9.16
C VAL A 64 -1.49 -4.01 7.91
N ALA A 65 -1.59 -2.98 7.08
CA ALA A 65 -2.26 -3.03 5.79
C ALA A 65 -1.30 -2.59 4.68
N LEU A 66 -1.19 -3.40 3.64
CA LEU A 66 -0.43 -3.10 2.43
C LEU A 66 -1.39 -3.03 1.25
N PHE A 67 -1.51 -1.87 0.62
CA PHE A 67 -2.26 -1.69 -0.61
C PHE A 67 -1.32 -1.54 -1.80
N LEU A 68 -1.63 -2.23 -2.90
CA LEU A 68 -0.81 -2.29 -4.11
C LEU A 68 -1.55 -1.68 -5.31
N PRO A 69 -1.76 -0.35 -5.33
CA PRO A 69 -2.45 0.29 -6.43
C PRO A 69 -1.63 0.22 -7.72
N GLY A 70 -2.33 0.05 -8.83
CA GLY A 70 -1.82 0.26 -10.17
C GLY A 70 -1.84 1.73 -10.57
N ALA A 71 -1.72 2.01 -11.85
CA ALA A 71 -1.72 3.37 -12.37
C ALA A 71 -3.03 4.12 -12.05
N MET A 72 -2.91 5.39 -11.68
CA MET A 72 -4.01 6.26 -11.28
C MET A 72 -4.01 7.57 -12.07
N LYS A 73 -5.20 8.16 -12.27
CA LYS A 73 -5.42 9.47 -12.88
C LYS A 73 -5.08 10.58 -11.89
N THR A 74 -3.81 10.94 -11.81
CA THR A 74 -3.30 11.94 -10.84
C THR A 74 -2.61 13.11 -11.55
N PRO A 75 -2.35 14.24 -10.88
CA PRO A 75 -1.58 15.36 -11.43
C PRO A 75 -0.17 15.00 -11.90
N PHE A 76 0.35 13.82 -11.56
CA PHE A 76 1.61 13.31 -12.10
C PHE A 76 1.64 13.35 -13.64
N TRP A 77 0.50 13.24 -14.30
CA TRP A 77 0.36 13.20 -15.75
C TRP A 77 0.22 14.59 -16.38
N ASN A 78 0.09 15.66 -15.56
CA ASN A 78 -0.02 17.02 -16.10
C ASN A 78 1.25 17.41 -16.87
N GLY A 79 1.09 17.80 -18.15
CA GLY A 79 2.19 18.15 -19.02
C GLY A 79 3.04 16.99 -19.53
N ARG A 80 2.60 15.74 -19.32
CA ARG A 80 3.23 14.53 -19.85
C ARG A 80 2.36 13.91 -20.95
N GLU A 81 3.01 13.17 -21.85
CA GLU A 81 2.28 12.34 -22.80
C GLU A 81 1.48 11.25 -22.04
N LEU A 82 0.19 11.16 -22.34
CA LEU A 82 -0.67 10.18 -21.70
C LEU A 82 -0.46 8.79 -22.34
N PRO A 83 -0.27 7.74 -21.56
CA PRO A 83 -0.27 6.38 -22.08
C PRO A 83 -1.57 6.04 -22.82
N ALA A 84 -1.47 5.22 -23.86
CA ALA A 84 -2.63 4.83 -24.69
C ALA A 84 -3.78 4.20 -23.87
N ASP A 85 -3.45 3.61 -22.74
CA ASP A 85 -4.39 2.96 -21.82
C ASP A 85 -4.79 3.83 -20.61
N TYR A 86 -4.50 5.15 -20.65
CA TYR A 86 -4.83 6.08 -19.57
C TYR A 86 -6.32 6.06 -19.17
N MET A 87 -7.21 5.78 -20.11
CA MET A 87 -8.65 5.67 -19.83
C MET A 87 -8.98 4.59 -18.78
N PHE A 88 -8.16 3.55 -18.69
CA PHE A 88 -8.31 2.46 -17.72
C PHE A 88 -7.56 2.70 -16.40
N PHE A 89 -6.96 3.86 -16.20
CA PHE A 89 -6.31 4.18 -14.93
C PHE A 89 -7.35 4.37 -13.85
N ASN A 90 -7.01 3.94 -12.64
CA ASN A 90 -7.90 4.04 -11.50
C ASN A 90 -8.17 5.50 -11.10
N ASP A 91 -9.37 5.77 -10.63
CA ASP A 91 -9.72 7.03 -9.96
C ASP A 91 -9.09 7.06 -8.57
N PRO A 92 -8.23 8.05 -8.24
CA PRO A 92 -7.58 8.12 -6.95
C PRO A 92 -8.55 8.30 -5.78
N ALA A 93 -9.71 8.97 -5.99
CA ALA A 93 -10.72 9.12 -4.96
C ALA A 93 -11.40 7.78 -4.63
N LYS A 94 -11.73 6.99 -5.66
CA LYS A 94 -12.28 5.64 -5.48
C LYS A 94 -11.28 4.71 -4.78
N ILE A 95 -9.99 4.78 -5.14
CA ILE A 95 -8.91 4.05 -4.45
C ILE A 95 -8.84 4.46 -2.98
N ALA A 96 -8.87 5.75 -2.67
CA ALA A 96 -8.81 6.25 -1.29
C ALA A 96 -10.00 5.77 -0.46
N MET A 97 -11.22 5.85 -0.98
CA MET A 97 -12.42 5.34 -0.30
C MET A 97 -12.34 3.83 -0.06
N HIS A 98 -11.85 3.07 -1.04
CA HIS A 98 -11.67 1.64 -0.89
C HIS A 98 -10.66 1.29 0.23
N ILE A 99 -9.54 2.01 0.29
CA ILE A 99 -8.51 1.85 1.33
C ILE A 99 -9.10 2.15 2.71
N ILE A 100 -9.82 3.27 2.86
CA ILE A 100 -10.45 3.66 4.13
C ILE A 100 -11.41 2.56 4.61
N ASN A 101 -12.32 2.12 3.75
CA ASN A 101 -13.27 1.06 4.08
C ASN A 101 -12.57 -0.25 4.49
N ALA A 102 -11.50 -0.61 3.79
CA ALA A 102 -10.73 -1.82 4.09
C ALA A 102 -10.04 -1.74 5.45
N ILE A 103 -9.47 -0.58 5.80
CA ILE A 103 -8.81 -0.33 7.09
C ILE A 103 -9.83 -0.39 8.23
N GLU A 104 -10.97 0.28 8.09
CA GLU A 104 -12.03 0.33 9.10
C GLU A 104 -12.61 -1.06 9.41
N ASN A 105 -12.67 -1.94 8.41
CA ASN A 105 -13.22 -3.29 8.53
C ASN A 105 -12.15 -4.38 8.72
N GLN A 106 -10.86 -4.04 8.79
CA GLN A 106 -9.79 -5.03 8.92
C GLN A 106 -9.87 -5.77 10.26
N GLN A 107 -10.02 -7.10 10.22
CA GLN A 107 -10.02 -7.95 11.41
C GLN A 107 -8.67 -8.65 11.63
N GLN A 108 -8.02 -9.08 10.55
CA GLN A 108 -6.75 -9.82 10.59
C GLN A 108 -5.56 -8.91 10.93
N PRO A 109 -4.49 -9.47 11.53
CA PRO A 109 -3.26 -8.74 11.86
C PRO A 109 -2.58 -8.13 10.62
N TYR A 110 -2.68 -8.80 9.48
CA TYR A 110 -2.13 -8.38 8.21
C TYR A 110 -3.15 -8.44 7.09
N LEU A 111 -3.20 -7.39 6.27
CA LEU A 111 -3.99 -7.30 5.06
C LEU A 111 -3.08 -6.87 3.90
N GLU A 112 -3.10 -7.62 2.80
CA GLU A 112 -2.47 -7.23 1.54
C GLU A 112 -3.53 -7.21 0.44
N TRP A 113 -3.68 -6.05 -0.22
CA TRP A 113 -4.75 -5.86 -1.20
C TRP A 113 -4.21 -5.27 -2.51
N PRO A 114 -4.08 -6.10 -3.55
CA PRO A 114 -3.77 -5.61 -4.88
C PRO A 114 -4.97 -4.87 -5.48
N LEU A 115 -4.70 -3.69 -6.05
CA LEU A 115 -5.65 -2.83 -6.74
C LEU A 115 -5.10 -2.50 -8.14
N PRO A 116 -5.02 -3.49 -9.05
CA PRO A 116 -4.42 -3.28 -10.36
C PRO A 116 -5.16 -2.21 -11.17
N LYS A 117 -4.54 -1.75 -12.24
CA LYS A 117 -5.18 -0.85 -13.20
C LYS A 117 -6.50 -1.44 -13.69
N GLY A 118 -7.54 -0.62 -13.78
CA GLY A 118 -8.87 -1.04 -14.22
C GLY A 118 -9.78 -1.58 -13.12
N THR A 119 -9.32 -1.61 -11.87
CA THR A 119 -10.14 -2.07 -10.74
C THR A 119 -11.20 -1.05 -10.34
N LEU A 120 -10.83 0.23 -10.28
CA LEU A 120 -11.67 1.34 -9.82
C LEU A 120 -11.51 2.55 -10.77
N VAL A 121 -11.95 2.38 -12.01
CA VAL A 121 -11.85 3.42 -13.06
C VAL A 121 -12.85 4.55 -12.83
#